data_e84df9081c65cb4716b3d6e8fba1c2e8
#
_entry.id   e84df9081c65cb4716b3d6e8fba1c2e8
#
_cell.length_a   1.000
_cell.length_b   1.000
_cell.length_c   1.000
_cell.angle_alpha   90.00
_cell.angle_beta   90.00
_cell.angle_gamma   90.00
#
_symmetry.space_group_name_H-M   'P 1'
#
loop_
_entity.id
_entity.type
_entity.pdbx_description
1 polymer ?
#
loop_
_entity_poly.entity_id
_entity_poly.type
_entity_poly.pdbx_seq_one_letter_code
_entity_poly.pdbx_strand_id
1 'polypeptide(L)'
;LQKSMTRLASGKKIVAPYDDPGSLSVSMKLNASISRLSGAQNNLQNSISFLEVQDGILESAGKILTRMNELKGLASQDPMKSAQDIASYDNEFRDLQVQLFQMSEQTFNGVSLFANFALDGTTRSIFRDDSTNHTISIHTSPDGSSGSKVSLHKATLLSALTIDASDLSAKAFTTAGNSAVAGTGGTFAFAASISTDAMTLDKVSSAVFEQALSNVAFLRAQVGGSMSRVTFAAENISLQKTNMKAALGRIVDVDIAEESTNLAKNNIL
;
A
#
# COMPACT_ATOMS: atom_id res chain seq x y z
N LEU A 1 -52.45 -13.57 -17.68
CA LEU A 1 -51.77 -13.90 -18.91
C LEU A 1 -50.68 -12.88 -19.22
N GLN A 2 -50.97 -11.55 -19.35
CA GLN A 2 -49.98 -10.50 -19.62
C GLN A 2 -48.84 -10.47 -18.59
N LYS A 3 -49.13 -10.63 -17.30
CA LYS A 3 -48.12 -10.63 -16.23
C LYS A 3 -47.11 -11.78 -16.37
N SER A 4 -47.59 -12.99 -16.67
CA SER A 4 -46.71 -14.15 -16.88
C SER A 4 -45.85 -13.99 -18.16
N MET A 5 -46.39 -13.43 -19.22
CA MET A 5 -45.64 -13.11 -20.43
C MET A 5 -44.54 -12.09 -20.15
N THR A 6 -44.83 -11.04 -19.40
CA THR A 6 -43.82 -10.00 -19.05
C THR A 6 -42.75 -10.55 -18.16
N ARG A 7 -43.05 -11.42 -17.19
CA ARG A 7 -42.07 -12.10 -16.33
C ARG A 7 -41.17 -13.03 -17.11
N LEU A 8 -41.75 -13.86 -18.02
CA LEU A 8 -40.96 -14.73 -18.89
C LEU A 8 -40.05 -13.93 -19.85
N ALA A 9 -40.59 -12.86 -20.43
CA ALA A 9 -39.83 -11.99 -21.35
C ALA A 9 -38.68 -11.26 -20.65
N SER A 10 -38.86 -10.82 -19.39
CA SER A 10 -37.88 -10.11 -18.61
C SER A 10 -36.91 -11.01 -17.83
N GLY A 11 -37.28 -12.28 -17.61
CA GLY A 11 -36.56 -13.19 -16.71
C GLY A 11 -36.66 -12.80 -15.23
N LYS A 12 -37.52 -11.83 -14.88
CA LYS A 12 -37.65 -11.29 -13.52
C LYS A 12 -39.02 -11.59 -12.93
N LYS A 13 -39.00 -12.02 -11.64
CA LYS A 13 -40.21 -12.24 -10.85
C LYS A 13 -40.95 -10.94 -10.52
N ILE A 14 -40.15 -9.86 -10.26
CA ILE A 14 -40.67 -8.53 -9.92
C ILE A 14 -40.43 -7.63 -11.14
N VAL A 15 -41.50 -7.32 -11.84
CA VAL A 15 -41.47 -6.49 -13.06
C VAL A 15 -41.97 -5.07 -12.77
N ALA A 16 -42.96 -4.95 -11.89
CA ALA A 16 -43.53 -3.66 -11.51
C ALA A 16 -43.48 -3.43 -10.00
N PRO A 17 -43.40 -2.17 -9.54
CA PRO A 17 -43.30 -1.84 -8.11
C PRO A 17 -44.44 -2.35 -7.25
N TYR A 18 -45.62 -2.53 -7.83
CA TYR A 18 -46.81 -3.05 -7.14
C TYR A 18 -46.84 -4.59 -7.04
N ASP A 19 -45.92 -5.29 -7.72
CA ASP A 19 -45.90 -6.76 -7.68
C ASP A 19 -45.45 -7.28 -6.30
N ASP A 20 -44.39 -6.71 -5.76
CA ASP A 20 -43.88 -6.95 -4.41
C ASP A 20 -42.96 -5.78 -3.99
N PRO A 21 -43.55 -4.75 -3.34
CA PRO A 21 -42.78 -3.57 -2.94
C PRO A 21 -41.72 -3.89 -1.86
N GLY A 22 -41.94 -4.93 -1.04
CA GLY A 22 -40.98 -5.35 -0.01
C GLY A 22 -39.73 -5.95 -0.65
N SER A 23 -39.90 -6.96 -1.51
CA SER A 23 -38.77 -7.59 -2.22
C SER A 23 -38.09 -6.64 -3.19
N LEU A 24 -38.81 -5.68 -3.80
CA LEU A 24 -38.21 -4.64 -4.61
C LEU A 24 -37.27 -3.77 -3.79
N SER A 25 -37.70 -3.33 -2.61
CA SER A 25 -36.83 -2.52 -1.71
C SER A 25 -35.55 -3.26 -1.31
N VAL A 26 -35.70 -4.57 -0.97
CA VAL A 26 -34.53 -5.42 -0.64
C VAL A 26 -33.59 -5.57 -1.84
N SER A 27 -34.13 -5.80 -3.05
CA SER A 27 -33.34 -5.95 -4.27
C SER A 27 -32.56 -4.68 -4.60
N MET A 28 -33.16 -3.51 -4.43
CA MET A 28 -32.49 -2.22 -4.63
C MET A 28 -31.33 -2.02 -3.62
N LYS A 29 -31.54 -2.37 -2.34
CA LYS A 29 -30.49 -2.31 -1.31
C LYS A 29 -29.34 -3.27 -1.61
N LEU A 30 -29.63 -4.49 -2.04
CA LEU A 30 -28.63 -5.48 -2.43
C LEU A 30 -27.84 -5.01 -3.66
N ASN A 31 -28.48 -4.48 -4.68
CA ASN A 31 -27.80 -3.92 -5.85
C ASN A 31 -26.86 -2.77 -5.47
N ALA A 32 -27.32 -1.86 -4.63
CA ALA A 32 -26.48 -0.77 -4.13
C ALA A 32 -25.27 -1.29 -3.33
N SER A 33 -25.47 -2.33 -2.52
CA SER A 33 -24.38 -2.97 -1.76
C SER A 33 -23.39 -3.68 -2.68
N ILE A 34 -23.86 -4.41 -3.70
CA ILE A 34 -23.00 -5.06 -4.71
C ILE A 34 -22.17 -4.03 -5.47
N SER A 35 -22.77 -2.89 -5.83
CA SER A 35 -22.06 -1.81 -6.51
C SER A 35 -20.94 -1.21 -5.62
N ARG A 36 -21.25 -0.98 -4.34
CA ARG A 36 -20.26 -0.49 -3.37
C ARG A 36 -19.12 -1.50 -3.13
N LEU A 37 -19.45 -2.81 -3.03
CA LEU A 37 -18.43 -3.86 -2.92
C LEU A 37 -17.56 -3.94 -4.19
N SER A 38 -18.10 -3.67 -5.37
CA SER A 38 -17.30 -3.60 -6.60
C SER A 38 -16.31 -2.44 -6.56
N GLY A 39 -16.73 -1.27 -6.07
CA GLY A 39 -15.84 -0.13 -5.85
C GLY A 39 -14.75 -0.45 -4.81
N ALA A 40 -15.12 -1.08 -3.70
CA ALA A 40 -14.16 -1.50 -2.67
C ALA A 40 -13.14 -2.52 -3.22
N GLN A 41 -13.57 -3.45 -4.06
CA GLN A 41 -12.69 -4.42 -4.73
C GLN A 41 -11.66 -3.72 -5.63
N ASN A 42 -12.07 -2.74 -6.43
CA ASN A 42 -11.14 -1.95 -7.26
C ASN A 42 -10.15 -1.17 -6.40
N ASN A 43 -10.59 -0.59 -5.28
CA ASN A 43 -9.71 0.13 -4.36
C ASN A 43 -8.67 -0.80 -3.72
N LEU A 44 -9.04 -2.05 -3.39
CA LEU A 44 -8.10 -3.05 -2.88
C LEU A 44 -7.07 -3.45 -3.96
N GLN A 45 -7.47 -3.60 -5.22
CA GLN A 45 -6.53 -3.85 -6.31
C GLN A 45 -5.53 -2.71 -6.49
N ASN A 46 -5.99 -1.46 -6.48
CA ASN A 46 -5.11 -0.29 -6.52
C ASN A 46 -4.14 -0.27 -5.32
N SER A 47 -4.59 -0.75 -4.18
CA SER A 47 -3.76 -0.82 -2.96
C SER A 47 -2.71 -1.91 -3.04
N ILE A 48 -3.01 -3.05 -3.68
CA ILE A 48 -2.01 -4.08 -3.98
C ILE A 48 -0.93 -3.49 -4.88
N SER A 49 -1.32 -2.81 -5.97
CA SER A 49 -0.35 -2.15 -6.87
C SER A 49 0.48 -1.08 -6.16
N PHE A 50 -0.11 -0.33 -5.23
CA PHE A 50 0.62 0.63 -4.40
C PHE A 50 1.71 -0.07 -3.56
N LEU A 51 1.37 -1.20 -2.92
CA LEU A 51 2.31 -1.97 -2.11
C LEU A 51 3.39 -2.65 -2.95
N GLU A 52 3.06 -3.13 -4.14
CA GLU A 52 4.03 -3.72 -5.10
C GLU A 52 5.06 -2.69 -5.54
N VAL A 53 4.63 -1.47 -5.90
CA VAL A 53 5.54 -0.38 -6.24
C VAL A 53 6.41 0.01 -5.05
N GLN A 54 5.82 0.08 -3.86
CA GLN A 54 6.56 0.37 -2.63
C GLN A 54 7.64 -0.68 -2.34
N ASP A 55 7.33 -1.99 -2.47
CA ASP A 55 8.30 -3.06 -2.28
C ASP A 55 9.41 -3.01 -3.34
N GLY A 56 9.09 -2.74 -4.60
CA GLY A 56 10.07 -2.59 -5.68
C GLY A 56 11.06 -1.47 -5.42
N ILE A 57 10.63 -0.34 -4.86
CA ILE A 57 11.52 0.75 -4.47
C ILE A 57 12.38 0.35 -3.27
N LEU A 58 11.82 -0.33 -2.27
CA LEU A 58 12.58 -0.84 -1.13
C LEU A 58 13.64 -1.85 -1.56
N GLU A 59 13.33 -2.72 -2.53
CA GLU A 59 14.31 -3.64 -3.11
C GLU A 59 15.46 -2.89 -3.80
N SER A 60 15.12 -1.87 -4.58
CA SER A 60 16.11 -1.03 -5.25
C SER A 60 16.98 -0.26 -4.25
N ALA A 61 16.39 0.24 -3.16
CA ALA A 61 17.13 0.86 -2.06
C ALA A 61 18.11 -0.13 -1.41
N GLY A 62 17.72 -1.39 -1.21
CA GLY A 62 18.60 -2.44 -0.72
C GLY A 62 19.79 -2.69 -1.64
N LYS A 63 19.59 -2.70 -2.96
CA LYS A 63 20.67 -2.83 -3.96
C LYS A 63 21.64 -1.65 -3.90
N ILE A 64 21.12 -0.44 -3.76
CA ILE A 64 21.95 0.78 -3.61
C ILE A 64 22.78 0.70 -2.32
N LEU A 65 22.18 0.32 -1.19
CA LEU A 65 22.91 0.17 0.08
C LEU A 65 24.01 -0.89 -0.01
N THR A 66 23.77 -1.99 -0.70
CA THR A 66 24.79 -3.01 -0.96
C THR A 66 25.94 -2.43 -1.77
N ARG A 67 25.66 -1.66 -2.82
CA ARG A 67 26.67 -0.98 -3.63
C ARG A 67 27.47 0.04 -2.80
N MET A 68 26.80 0.81 -1.96
CA MET A 68 27.46 1.77 -1.05
C MET A 68 28.42 1.05 -0.08
N ASN A 69 28.03 -0.12 0.44
CA ASN A 69 28.90 -0.93 1.30
C ASN A 69 30.12 -1.50 0.53
N GLU A 70 29.92 -1.94 -0.73
CA GLU A 70 31.03 -2.34 -1.61
C GLU A 70 32.03 -1.19 -1.83
N LEU A 71 31.53 0.01 -2.14
CA LEU A 71 32.38 1.19 -2.31
C LEU A 71 33.18 1.50 -1.05
N LYS A 72 32.56 1.34 0.13
CA LYS A 72 33.26 1.48 1.42
C LYS A 72 34.39 0.45 1.57
N GLY A 73 34.12 -0.81 1.23
CA GLY A 73 35.12 -1.87 1.23
C GLY A 73 36.30 -1.57 0.29
N LEU A 74 35.97 -1.16 -0.94
CA LEU A 74 36.97 -0.80 -1.94
C LEU A 74 37.85 0.40 -1.52
N ALA A 75 37.24 1.39 -0.88
CA ALA A 75 37.98 2.57 -0.42
C ALA A 75 38.86 2.31 0.83
N SER A 76 38.47 1.32 1.66
CA SER A 76 39.10 1.08 2.97
C SER A 76 40.25 0.07 2.95
N GLN A 77 40.25 -0.87 2.00
CA GLN A 77 41.10 -2.08 2.09
C GLN A 77 42.32 -2.09 1.17
N ASP A 78 42.49 -1.09 0.33
CA ASP A 78 43.60 -1.09 -0.64
C ASP A 78 44.61 0.02 -0.35
N PRO A 79 45.79 -0.30 0.20
CA PRO A 79 46.85 0.66 0.43
C PRO A 79 47.52 1.18 -0.87
N MET A 80 47.19 0.56 -2.02
CA MET A 80 47.76 0.91 -3.32
C MET A 80 46.94 1.96 -4.10
N LYS A 81 45.79 2.40 -3.56
CA LYS A 81 44.96 3.40 -4.23
C LYS A 81 45.41 4.81 -3.98
N SER A 82 45.40 5.61 -5.04
CA SER A 82 45.69 7.04 -4.96
C SER A 82 44.50 7.80 -4.32
N ALA A 83 44.77 9.00 -3.83
CA ALA A 83 43.70 9.89 -3.33
C ALA A 83 42.66 10.20 -4.41
N GLN A 84 43.03 10.17 -5.67
CA GLN A 84 42.13 10.38 -6.81
C GLN A 84 41.14 9.20 -6.99
N ASP A 85 41.63 7.97 -6.78
CA ASP A 85 40.78 6.78 -6.85
C ASP A 85 39.74 6.77 -5.74
N ILE A 86 40.16 7.11 -4.52
CA ILE A 86 39.26 7.22 -3.36
C ILE A 86 38.22 8.33 -3.58
N ALA A 87 38.62 9.48 -4.15
CA ALA A 87 37.69 10.56 -4.48
C ALA A 87 36.68 10.15 -5.54
N SER A 88 37.03 9.24 -6.45
CA SER A 88 36.08 8.71 -7.44
C SER A 88 35.03 7.84 -6.80
N TYR A 89 35.40 6.99 -5.84
CA TYR A 89 34.43 6.20 -5.06
C TYR A 89 33.52 7.09 -4.17
N ASP A 90 34.09 8.17 -3.60
CA ASP A 90 33.33 9.12 -2.79
C ASP A 90 32.27 9.87 -3.63
N ASN A 91 32.62 10.23 -4.87
CA ASN A 91 31.67 10.84 -5.79
C ASN A 91 30.50 9.90 -6.11
N GLU A 92 30.78 8.63 -6.48
CA GLU A 92 29.70 7.62 -6.70
C GLU A 92 28.85 7.45 -5.44
N PHE A 93 29.48 7.40 -4.28
CA PHE A 93 28.80 7.24 -3.00
C PHE A 93 27.83 8.40 -2.71
N ARG A 94 28.24 9.64 -3.00
CA ARG A 94 27.38 10.83 -2.84
C ARG A 94 26.21 10.82 -3.82
N ASP A 95 26.44 10.44 -5.06
CA ASP A 95 25.37 10.30 -6.05
C ASP A 95 24.33 9.27 -5.62
N LEU A 96 24.75 8.14 -5.05
CA LEU A 96 23.85 7.12 -4.51
C LEU A 96 23.03 7.63 -3.30
N GLN A 97 23.61 8.50 -2.45
CA GLN A 97 22.84 9.14 -1.36
C GLN A 97 21.72 10.01 -1.90
N VAL A 98 22.00 10.83 -2.93
CA VAL A 98 20.97 11.66 -3.58
C VAL A 98 19.90 10.80 -4.22
N GLN A 99 20.28 9.69 -4.85
CA GLN A 99 19.31 8.75 -5.44
C GLN A 99 18.40 8.13 -4.40
N LEU A 100 18.90 7.71 -3.24
CA LEU A 100 18.09 7.21 -2.13
C LEU A 100 17.09 8.25 -1.63
N PHE A 101 17.50 9.51 -1.53
CA PHE A 101 16.61 10.60 -1.16
C PHE A 101 15.49 10.79 -2.19
N GLN A 102 15.81 10.84 -3.49
CA GLN A 102 14.82 10.95 -4.56
C GLN A 102 13.84 9.79 -4.60
N MET A 103 14.29 8.57 -4.27
CA MET A 103 13.43 7.41 -4.15
C MET A 103 12.42 7.55 -3.01
N SER A 104 12.81 8.19 -1.91
CA SER A 104 11.91 8.41 -0.76
C SER A 104 10.79 9.42 -1.05
N GLU A 105 10.96 10.28 -2.05
CA GLU A 105 9.97 11.28 -2.45
C GLU A 105 8.99 10.78 -3.53
N GLN A 106 9.13 9.54 -3.97
CA GLN A 106 8.27 9.00 -5.02
C GLN A 106 6.82 8.87 -4.59
N THR A 107 5.93 9.13 -5.54
CA THR A 107 4.49 9.09 -5.35
C THR A 107 3.83 8.09 -6.31
N PHE A 108 2.74 7.49 -5.86
CA PHE A 108 1.86 6.66 -6.67
C PHE A 108 0.52 7.37 -6.80
N ASN A 109 0.14 7.75 -8.02
CA ASN A 109 -1.10 8.49 -8.28
C ASN A 109 -1.29 9.73 -7.37
N GLY A 110 -0.21 10.49 -7.14
CA GLY A 110 -0.23 11.69 -6.30
C GLY A 110 -0.21 11.44 -4.79
N VAL A 111 -0.20 10.18 -4.35
CA VAL A 111 -0.06 9.79 -2.94
C VAL A 111 1.39 9.37 -2.68
N SER A 112 2.02 9.94 -1.65
CA SER A 112 3.37 9.54 -1.25
C SER A 112 3.42 8.06 -0.89
N LEU A 113 4.37 7.34 -1.47
CA LEU A 113 4.62 5.92 -1.17
C LEU A 113 5.23 5.73 0.22
N PHE A 114 6.01 6.70 0.66
CA PHE A 114 6.70 6.67 1.94
C PHE A 114 6.14 7.73 2.88
N ALA A 115 6.26 7.50 4.17
CA ALA A 115 5.92 8.51 5.15
C ALA A 115 6.93 9.65 5.06
N ASN A 116 6.44 10.86 4.83
CA ASN A 116 7.26 12.05 4.67
C ASN A 116 7.59 12.66 6.03
N PHE A 117 8.74 13.37 6.06
CA PHE A 117 9.09 14.25 7.16
C PHE A 117 8.19 15.46 7.23
N ALA A 118 7.89 15.90 8.43
CA ALA A 118 7.52 17.28 8.63
C ALA A 118 8.81 18.11 8.77
N LEU A 119 9.04 18.98 7.82
CA LEU A 119 9.87 20.14 8.00
C LEU A 119 9.09 21.12 8.88
N ASP A 120 9.33 21.15 10.18
CA ASP A 120 9.08 22.38 10.90
C ASP A 120 10.32 23.28 10.69
N GLY A 121 10.15 24.56 10.40
CA GLY A 121 11.14 25.43 9.78
C GLY A 121 12.47 25.64 10.54
N THR A 122 12.79 24.85 11.56
CA THR A 122 13.99 24.97 12.38
C THR A 122 14.68 23.66 12.71
N THR A 123 14.01 22.51 12.61
CA THR A 123 14.62 21.21 12.90
C THR A 123 14.00 20.17 11.99
N ARG A 124 14.81 19.46 11.21
CA ARG A 124 14.38 18.26 10.51
C ARG A 124 14.00 17.21 11.54
N SER A 125 12.75 17.19 11.94
CA SER A 125 12.21 16.11 12.77
C SER A 125 11.99 14.90 11.87
N ILE A 126 12.88 13.93 11.96
CA ILE A 126 12.87 12.68 11.22
C ILE A 126 11.65 11.84 11.61
N PHE A 127 11.09 12.10 12.78
CA PHE A 127 10.04 11.33 13.42
C PHE A 127 8.97 12.27 13.94
N ARG A 128 8.11 12.73 13.04
CA ARG A 128 6.87 13.30 13.47
C ARG A 128 5.86 12.17 13.63
N ASP A 129 5.37 12.04 14.84
CA ASP A 129 4.23 11.20 15.17
C ASP A 129 2.92 11.88 14.68
N ASP A 130 2.87 12.11 13.36
CA ASP A 130 1.64 12.54 12.69
C ASP A 130 0.98 11.27 12.16
N SER A 131 0.13 10.70 12.99
CA SER A 131 -0.64 9.47 12.73
C SER A 131 -1.43 9.53 11.41
N THR A 132 -1.64 10.71 10.84
CA THR A 132 -2.39 10.90 9.60
C THR A 132 -1.59 10.58 8.34
N ASN A 133 -0.25 10.71 8.37
CA ASN A 133 0.61 10.48 7.21
C ASN A 133 1.18 9.06 7.10
N HIS A 134 1.11 8.26 8.17
CA HIS A 134 1.72 6.93 8.22
C HIS A 134 0.79 5.81 7.75
N THR A 135 -0.52 6.08 7.62
CA THR A 135 -1.50 5.06 7.28
C THR A 135 -2.46 5.51 6.19
N ILE A 136 -2.77 4.59 5.28
CA ILE A 136 -3.84 4.73 4.30
C ILE A 136 -4.95 3.78 4.71
N SER A 137 -6.17 4.28 4.93
CA SER A 137 -7.33 3.47 5.28
C SER A 137 -8.16 3.15 4.04
N ILE A 138 -8.39 1.86 3.79
CA ILE A 138 -9.20 1.37 2.67
C ILE A 138 -10.44 0.74 3.23
N HIS A 139 -11.61 1.21 2.77
CA HIS A 139 -12.90 0.65 3.19
C HIS A 139 -13.14 -0.69 2.49
N THR A 140 -13.44 -1.71 3.27
CA THR A 140 -13.66 -3.09 2.81
C THR A 140 -15.10 -3.56 2.98
N SER A 141 -15.99 -2.65 3.39
CA SER A 141 -17.40 -2.94 3.64
C SER A 141 -18.29 -2.05 2.77
N PRO A 142 -19.52 -2.50 2.46
CA PRO A 142 -20.49 -1.70 1.75
C PRO A 142 -21.04 -0.51 2.57
N ASP A 143 -20.71 -0.43 3.88
CA ASP A 143 -21.23 0.59 4.80
C ASP A 143 -20.42 1.90 4.78
N GLY A 144 -19.43 2.00 3.91
CA GLY A 144 -18.59 3.21 3.74
C GLY A 144 -17.73 3.50 4.97
N SER A 145 -17.74 4.75 5.45
CA SER A 145 -16.90 5.20 6.57
C SER A 145 -17.19 4.52 7.91
N SER A 146 -18.41 4.01 8.08
CA SER A 146 -18.86 3.30 9.30
C SER A 146 -18.52 1.81 9.28
N GLY A 147 -18.10 1.28 8.14
CA GLY A 147 -17.81 -0.13 7.94
C GLY A 147 -16.38 -0.54 8.27
N SER A 148 -16.08 -1.81 8.04
CA SER A 148 -14.73 -2.34 8.21
C SER A 148 -13.76 -1.69 7.22
N LYS A 149 -12.54 -1.46 7.69
CA LYS A 149 -11.45 -0.88 6.92
C LYS A 149 -10.15 -1.62 7.18
N VAL A 150 -9.30 -1.68 6.18
CA VAL A 150 -7.92 -2.14 6.30
C VAL A 150 -7.01 -0.92 6.24
N SER A 151 -6.18 -0.76 7.26
CA SER A 151 -5.16 0.29 7.29
C SER A 151 -3.86 -0.28 6.73
N LEU A 152 -3.29 0.41 5.76
CA LEU A 152 -1.97 0.15 5.20
C LEU A 152 -0.96 1.10 5.84
N HIS A 153 0.20 0.60 6.18
CA HIS A 153 1.30 1.43 6.67
C HIS A 153 2.16 1.88 5.48
N LYS A 154 2.44 3.18 5.43
CA LYS A 154 3.47 3.70 4.55
C LYS A 154 4.84 3.36 5.15
N ALA A 155 5.71 2.79 4.36
CA ALA A 155 7.07 2.51 4.81
C ALA A 155 7.82 3.81 5.12
N THR A 156 8.60 3.81 6.20
CA THR A 156 9.40 4.97 6.62
C THR A 156 10.83 4.81 6.12
N LEU A 157 11.04 4.90 4.79
CA LEU A 157 12.33 4.65 4.17
C LEU A 157 13.44 5.57 4.73
N LEU A 158 13.16 6.85 4.86
CA LEU A 158 14.13 7.80 5.38
C LEU A 158 14.54 7.48 6.83
N SER A 159 13.58 7.02 7.66
CA SER A 159 13.89 6.57 9.02
C SER A 159 14.79 5.33 9.05
N ALA A 160 14.57 4.40 8.11
CA ALA A 160 15.40 3.19 7.97
C ALA A 160 16.88 3.50 7.70
N LEU A 161 17.13 4.63 7.06
CA LEU A 161 18.43 5.06 6.60
C LEU A 161 19.07 6.14 7.52
N THR A 162 18.44 6.43 8.67
CA THR A 162 18.95 7.45 9.60
C THR A 162 20.19 6.97 10.33
N ILE A 163 21.22 7.84 10.38
CA ILE A 163 22.47 7.64 11.08
C ILE A 163 22.49 8.49 12.36
N ASP A 164 23.00 7.94 13.45
CA ASP A 164 23.28 8.70 14.66
C ASP A 164 24.50 9.60 14.43
N ALA A 165 24.38 10.88 14.73
CA ALA A 165 25.47 11.83 14.56
C ALA A 165 26.62 11.63 15.55
N SER A 166 26.37 10.99 16.70
CA SER A 166 27.37 10.81 17.75
C SER A 166 28.32 9.64 17.48
N ASP A 167 27.79 8.53 16.94
CA ASP A 167 28.57 7.31 16.70
C ASP A 167 28.59 6.87 15.24
N LEU A 168 27.91 7.61 14.36
CA LEU A 168 27.78 7.34 12.92
C LEU A 168 27.24 5.92 12.64
N SER A 169 26.38 5.41 13.52
CA SER A 169 25.72 4.13 13.38
C SER A 169 24.26 4.30 12.93
N ALA A 170 23.76 3.40 12.09
CA ALA A 170 22.35 3.40 11.75
C ALA A 170 21.52 2.94 12.96
N LYS A 171 20.41 3.61 13.23
CA LYS A 171 19.48 3.22 14.29
C LYS A 171 18.63 2.01 13.86
N ALA A 172 18.56 1.02 14.75
CA ALA A 172 17.65 -0.10 14.55
C ALA A 172 16.19 0.31 14.75
N PHE A 173 15.30 -0.27 13.98
CA PHE A 173 13.86 -0.14 14.23
C PHE A 173 13.48 -0.85 15.53
N THR A 174 12.66 -0.18 16.34
CA THR A 174 12.06 -0.83 17.50
C THR A 174 10.78 -1.56 17.09
N THR A 175 10.47 -2.64 17.79
CA THR A 175 9.29 -3.49 17.56
C THR A 175 7.95 -2.79 17.73
N ALA A 176 7.91 -1.59 18.29
CA ALA A 176 6.68 -0.85 18.58
C ALA A 176 6.13 -0.03 17.40
N GLY A 177 6.55 -0.33 16.19
CA GLY A 177 5.98 0.25 14.97
C GLY A 177 6.81 1.41 14.42
N ASN A 178 7.33 1.22 13.25
CA ASN A 178 7.78 2.23 12.27
C ASN A 178 8.70 3.37 12.76
N SER A 179 9.07 3.41 14.00
CA SER A 179 9.90 4.46 14.56
C SER A 179 11.28 3.89 14.83
N ALA A 180 12.23 4.20 13.98
CA ALA A 180 13.60 4.26 14.45
C ALA A 180 13.61 5.32 15.56
N VAL A 181 14.07 4.99 16.75
CA VAL A 181 14.23 5.98 17.82
C VAL A 181 15.39 6.88 17.41
N ALA A 182 15.10 8.08 16.93
CA ALA A 182 16.13 9.09 16.79
C ALA A 182 16.60 9.49 18.18
N GLY A 183 17.86 9.26 18.45
CA GLY A 183 18.54 10.05 19.47
C GLY A 183 18.54 11.52 19.04
N THR A 184 18.56 12.43 19.98
CA THR A 184 18.74 13.86 19.78
C THR A 184 20.05 14.05 18.96
N GLY A 185 19.94 14.26 17.65
CA GLY A 185 21.09 14.48 16.79
C GLY A 185 21.28 13.53 15.62
N GLY A 186 20.26 12.72 15.26
CA GLY A 186 20.34 11.85 14.07
C GLY A 186 20.57 12.65 12.79
N THR A 187 21.60 12.29 12.04
CA THR A 187 21.87 12.78 10.69
C THR A 187 21.46 11.71 9.67
N PHE A 188 21.12 12.18 8.46
CA PHE A 188 20.76 11.27 7.38
C PHE A 188 21.98 10.66 6.71
N ALA A 189 21.89 9.39 6.32
CA ALA A 189 22.88 8.75 5.45
C ALA A 189 22.78 9.20 3.99
N PHE A 190 21.90 10.14 3.66
CA PHE A 190 21.66 10.62 2.31
C PHE A 190 21.23 12.09 2.35
N ALA A 191 21.46 12.76 1.25
CA ALA A 191 21.24 14.19 1.09
C ALA A 191 20.39 14.49 -0.14
N ALA A 192 19.65 15.59 -0.10
CA ALA A 192 18.93 16.12 -1.25
C ALA A 192 19.87 16.69 -2.32
N SER A 193 21.11 17.04 -1.95
CA SER A 193 22.13 17.62 -2.83
C SER A 193 23.53 17.12 -2.50
N ILE A 194 24.33 16.89 -3.53
CA ILE A 194 25.73 16.43 -3.41
C ILE A 194 26.60 17.45 -2.68
N SER A 195 26.30 18.74 -2.80
CA SER A 195 27.22 19.83 -2.42
C SER A 195 27.18 20.24 -0.97
N THR A 196 26.06 20.04 -0.25
CA THR A 196 25.88 20.63 1.08
C THR A 196 25.67 19.63 2.21
N ASP A 197 25.03 18.51 1.93
CA ASP A 197 24.55 17.61 2.96
C ASP A 197 25.04 16.16 2.81
N ALA A 198 25.65 15.81 1.68
CA ALA A 198 26.12 14.45 1.42
C ALA A 198 27.33 14.12 2.31
N MET A 199 27.25 12.98 2.98
CA MET A 199 28.34 12.46 3.79
C MET A 199 29.44 11.89 2.89
N THR A 200 30.67 11.98 3.36
CA THR A 200 31.85 11.38 2.72
C THR A 200 32.01 9.93 3.18
N LEU A 201 32.57 9.11 2.31
CA LEU A 201 32.70 7.67 2.51
C LEU A 201 33.60 7.31 3.74
N ASP A 202 34.53 8.17 4.10
CA ASP A 202 35.43 8.02 5.26
C ASP A 202 34.67 8.07 6.59
N LYS A 203 33.59 8.85 6.67
CA LYS A 203 32.82 9.08 7.90
C LYS A 203 31.81 7.97 8.23
N VAL A 204 31.56 7.07 7.31
CA VAL A 204 30.52 6.02 7.47
C VAL A 204 31.20 4.66 7.65
N SER A 205 30.77 3.88 8.64
CA SER A 205 31.25 2.50 8.86
C SER A 205 30.41 1.48 8.09
N SER A 206 30.98 0.32 7.78
CA SER A 206 30.23 -0.79 7.14
C SER A 206 29.04 -1.26 7.98
N ALA A 207 29.12 -1.18 9.30
CA ALA A 207 28.04 -1.55 10.22
C ALA A 207 26.76 -0.68 10.00
N VAL A 208 26.91 0.56 9.54
CA VAL A 208 25.78 1.45 9.19
C VAL A 208 24.98 0.85 8.03
N PHE A 209 25.66 0.34 7.01
CA PHE A 209 24.99 -0.24 5.84
C PHE A 209 24.32 -1.56 6.19
N GLU A 210 24.93 -2.40 7.03
CA GLU A 210 24.32 -3.65 7.52
C GLU A 210 23.06 -3.38 8.32
N GLN A 211 23.08 -2.39 9.20
CA GLN A 211 21.90 -1.98 9.97
C GLN A 211 20.83 -1.38 9.07
N ALA A 212 21.20 -0.53 8.12
CA ALA A 212 20.27 0.04 7.14
C ALA A 212 19.60 -1.05 6.27
N LEU A 213 20.37 -2.04 5.82
CA LEU A 213 19.86 -3.19 5.09
C LEU A 213 18.87 -4.01 5.94
N SER A 214 19.20 -4.25 7.22
CA SER A 214 18.31 -4.92 8.17
C SER A 214 17.00 -4.14 8.34
N ASN A 215 17.08 -2.81 8.45
CA ASN A 215 15.91 -1.94 8.55
C ASN A 215 15.06 -1.97 7.28
N VAL A 216 15.66 -1.95 6.09
CA VAL A 216 14.94 -2.06 4.81
C VAL A 216 14.27 -3.44 4.69
N ALA A 217 14.96 -4.52 5.11
CA ALA A 217 14.36 -5.85 5.12
C ALA A 217 13.14 -5.93 6.05
N PHE A 218 13.20 -5.27 7.22
CA PHE A 218 12.05 -5.17 8.13
C PHE A 218 10.87 -4.43 7.47
N LEU A 219 11.13 -3.30 6.78
CA LEU A 219 10.09 -2.58 6.05
C LEU A 219 9.46 -3.43 4.95
N ARG A 220 10.27 -4.19 4.20
CA ARG A 220 9.76 -5.12 3.18
C ARG A 220 8.88 -6.21 3.79
N ALA A 221 9.27 -6.77 4.92
CA ALA A 221 8.45 -7.74 5.64
C ALA A 221 7.09 -7.14 6.07
N GLN A 222 7.08 -5.88 6.50
CA GLN A 222 5.87 -5.16 6.89
C GLN A 222 4.96 -4.88 5.67
N VAL A 223 5.54 -4.50 4.52
CA VAL A 223 4.80 -4.35 3.26
C VAL A 223 4.20 -5.68 2.83
N GLY A 224 4.97 -6.79 2.91
CA GLY A 224 4.48 -8.13 2.62
C GLY A 224 3.33 -8.57 3.52
N GLY A 225 3.40 -8.28 4.82
CA GLY A 225 2.30 -8.51 5.75
C GLY A 225 1.05 -7.68 5.42
N SER A 226 1.23 -6.44 5.02
CA SER A 226 0.13 -5.57 4.55
C SER A 226 -0.49 -6.10 3.26
N MET A 227 0.33 -6.57 2.32
CA MET A 227 -0.13 -7.18 1.06
C MET A 227 -0.98 -8.43 1.32
N SER A 228 -0.54 -9.32 2.21
CA SER A 228 -1.32 -10.49 2.60
C SER A 228 -2.69 -10.11 3.19
N ARG A 229 -2.73 -9.11 4.07
CA ARG A 229 -4.00 -8.61 4.66
C ARG A 229 -4.95 -8.07 3.61
N VAL A 230 -4.44 -7.32 2.64
CA VAL A 230 -5.24 -6.77 1.53
C VAL A 230 -5.76 -7.87 0.62
N THR A 231 -4.95 -8.89 0.33
CA THR A 231 -5.36 -10.05 -0.47
C THR A 231 -6.51 -10.81 0.20
N PHE A 232 -6.39 -11.13 1.49
CA PHE A 232 -7.49 -11.76 2.24
C PHE A 232 -8.75 -10.89 2.27
N ALA A 233 -8.62 -9.57 2.38
CA ALA A 233 -9.75 -8.67 2.32
C ALA A 233 -10.41 -8.68 0.93
N ALA A 234 -9.63 -8.73 -0.15
CA ALA A 234 -10.13 -8.81 -1.52
C ALA A 234 -10.88 -10.12 -1.79
N GLU A 235 -10.36 -11.25 -1.30
CA GLU A 235 -11.03 -12.55 -1.37
C GLU A 235 -12.36 -12.53 -0.62
N ASN A 236 -12.38 -11.98 0.60
CA ASN A 236 -13.60 -11.86 1.40
C ASN A 236 -14.68 -11.02 0.69
N ILE A 237 -14.29 -9.87 0.13
CA ILE A 237 -15.21 -9.03 -0.66
C ILE A 237 -15.74 -9.79 -1.88
N SER A 238 -14.90 -10.56 -2.57
CA SER A 238 -15.33 -11.38 -3.71
C SER A 238 -16.37 -12.41 -3.31
N LEU A 239 -16.16 -13.09 -2.19
CA LEU A 239 -17.14 -14.05 -1.62
C LEU A 239 -18.44 -13.37 -1.22
N GLN A 240 -18.37 -12.24 -0.51
CA GLN A 240 -19.55 -11.47 -0.12
C GLN A 240 -20.36 -11.02 -1.34
N LYS A 241 -19.67 -10.49 -2.37
CA LYS A 241 -20.29 -10.05 -3.62
C LYS A 241 -21.00 -11.22 -4.33
N THR A 242 -20.37 -12.39 -4.38
CA THR A 242 -20.96 -13.60 -4.97
C THR A 242 -22.22 -14.04 -4.19
N ASN A 243 -22.14 -14.07 -2.88
CA ASN A 243 -23.27 -14.42 -2.03
C ASN A 243 -24.42 -13.42 -2.15
N MET A 244 -24.13 -12.11 -2.21
CA MET A 244 -25.16 -11.09 -2.42
C MET A 244 -25.79 -11.18 -3.80
N LYS A 245 -25.02 -11.49 -4.86
CA LYS A 245 -25.58 -11.75 -6.20
C LYS A 245 -26.49 -12.96 -6.21
N ALA A 246 -26.09 -14.06 -5.56
CA ALA A 246 -26.94 -15.25 -5.44
C ALA A 246 -28.23 -14.96 -4.65
N ALA A 247 -28.15 -14.17 -3.56
CA ALA A 247 -29.33 -13.74 -2.82
C ALA A 247 -30.24 -12.84 -3.66
N LEU A 248 -29.66 -11.93 -4.43
CA LEU A 248 -30.41 -11.07 -5.35
C LEU A 248 -31.15 -11.90 -6.41
N GLY A 249 -30.47 -12.89 -7.04
CA GLY A 249 -31.08 -13.79 -8.02
C GLY A 249 -32.30 -14.54 -7.45
N ARG A 250 -32.19 -15.07 -6.22
CA ARG A 250 -33.31 -15.74 -5.55
C ARG A 250 -34.55 -14.84 -5.33
N ILE A 251 -34.32 -13.52 -5.21
CA ILE A 251 -35.42 -12.56 -5.00
C ILE A 251 -36.00 -12.07 -6.33
N VAL A 252 -35.14 -11.82 -7.32
CA VAL A 252 -35.51 -11.11 -8.55
C VAL A 252 -35.75 -12.04 -9.71
N ASP A 253 -35.02 -13.18 -9.81
CA ASP A 253 -35.11 -14.07 -10.96
C ASP A 253 -36.37 -14.92 -10.91
N VAL A 254 -36.98 -15.15 -12.07
CA VAL A 254 -38.17 -15.99 -12.23
C VAL A 254 -37.74 -17.44 -12.45
N ASP A 255 -38.45 -18.38 -11.83
CA ASP A 255 -38.39 -19.78 -12.24
C ASP A 255 -39.17 -19.95 -13.54
N ILE A 256 -38.42 -20.12 -14.64
CA ILE A 256 -38.99 -20.23 -15.99
C ILE A 256 -39.92 -21.44 -16.11
N ALA A 257 -39.62 -22.56 -15.44
CA ALA A 257 -40.45 -23.77 -15.50
C ALA A 257 -41.79 -23.55 -14.82
N GLU A 258 -41.80 -22.97 -13.62
CA GLU A 258 -43.00 -22.64 -12.87
C GLU A 258 -43.86 -21.59 -13.62
N GLU A 259 -43.21 -20.51 -14.10
CA GLU A 259 -43.96 -19.43 -14.77
C GLU A 259 -44.48 -19.84 -16.14
N SER A 260 -43.78 -20.74 -16.88
CA SER A 260 -44.28 -21.33 -18.13
C SER A 260 -45.51 -22.19 -17.91
N THR A 261 -45.51 -22.97 -16.82
CA THR A 261 -46.70 -23.78 -16.43
C THR A 261 -47.87 -22.89 -16.07
N ASN A 262 -47.62 -21.80 -15.34
CA ASN A 262 -48.63 -20.80 -15.02
C ASN A 262 -49.18 -20.09 -16.26
N LEU A 263 -48.28 -19.78 -17.26
CA LEU A 263 -48.72 -19.22 -18.54
C LEU A 263 -49.61 -20.20 -19.31
N ALA A 264 -49.23 -21.48 -19.42
CA ALA A 264 -50.01 -22.49 -20.09
C ALA A 264 -51.40 -22.67 -19.44
N LYS A 265 -51.42 -22.74 -18.10
CA LYS A 265 -52.70 -22.80 -17.34
C LYS A 265 -53.59 -21.59 -17.61
N ASN A 266 -53.02 -20.38 -17.63
CA ASN A 266 -53.77 -19.15 -17.90
C ASN A 266 -54.19 -18.98 -19.37
N ASN A 267 -53.62 -19.75 -20.31
CA ASN A 267 -54.01 -19.78 -21.71
C ASN A 267 -55.20 -20.76 -21.95
N ILE A 268 -55.36 -21.77 -21.08
CA ILE A 268 -56.39 -22.77 -21.21
C ILE A 268 -57.69 -22.30 -20.51
N LEU A 269 -57.56 -21.49 -19.48
CA LEU A 269 -58.68 -20.86 -18.75
C LEU A 269 -59.15 -19.57 -19.44
#